data_b6dd6061c7efa6022ed8286fae783079
#
_entry.id   b6dd6061c7efa6022ed8286fae783079
#
_cell.length_a   1.000
_cell.length_b   1.000
_cell.length_c   1.000
_cell.angle_alpha   90.00
_cell.angle_beta   90.00
_cell.angle_gamma   90.00
#
_symmetry.space_group_name_H-M   'P 1'
#
loop_
_entity.id
_entity.type
_entity.pdbx_description
1 polymer ?
#
loop_
_entity_poly.entity_id
_entity_poly.type
_entity_poly.pdbx_seq_one_letter_code
_entity_poly.pdbx_strand_id
1 'polypeptide(L)'
;MAIETFLALEASGWKGKRGTALVQVKGDAAFIRRATRALAEGGRCQIVTLRAGATPVASGIVLRHLSRAFFFKLGVDEQFAKFSPGVQLTLELTRHLCADPEITSVDSTASPDHPMINPIWRGRFAIGDVLVPLRRNDPLVAMIHAALIARQFARKTARRAVRVARNLKSR
;
A
#
# COMPACT_ATOMS: atom_id res chain seq x y z
N MET A 1 -8.16 -12.52 -16.81
CA MET A 1 -6.77 -12.29 -16.37
C MET A 1 -6.76 -11.76 -14.95
N ALA A 2 -5.84 -12.16 -14.09
CA ALA A 2 -5.81 -11.79 -12.66
C ALA A 2 -5.79 -10.27 -12.41
N ILE A 3 -5.12 -9.49 -13.28
CA ILE A 3 -5.09 -8.02 -13.16
C ILE A 3 -6.46 -7.38 -13.35
N GLU A 4 -7.28 -7.89 -14.23
CA GLU A 4 -8.63 -7.34 -14.43
C GLU A 4 -9.54 -7.61 -13.23
N THR A 5 -9.42 -8.79 -12.62
CA THR A 5 -10.10 -9.11 -11.35
C THR A 5 -9.68 -8.14 -10.24
N PHE A 6 -8.37 -7.87 -10.13
CA PHE A 6 -7.86 -6.89 -9.15
C PHE A 6 -8.43 -5.48 -9.42
N LEU A 7 -8.39 -5.01 -10.66
CA LEU A 7 -8.88 -3.69 -11.04
C LEU A 7 -10.39 -3.53 -10.78
N ALA A 8 -11.17 -4.57 -11.08
CA ALA A 8 -12.59 -4.59 -10.79
C ALA A 8 -12.87 -4.48 -9.28
N LEU A 9 -12.16 -5.27 -8.45
CA LEU A 9 -12.30 -5.22 -7.00
C LEU A 9 -11.83 -3.88 -6.41
N GLU A 10 -10.74 -3.30 -6.92
CA GLU A 10 -10.28 -1.97 -6.46
C GLU A 10 -11.30 -0.87 -6.79
N ALA A 11 -11.96 -0.96 -7.93
CA ALA A 11 -12.95 0.01 -8.38
C ALA A 11 -14.33 -0.18 -7.72
N SER A 12 -14.68 -1.38 -7.25
CA SER A 12 -15.97 -1.64 -6.59
C SER A 12 -16.07 -0.97 -5.21
N GLY A 13 -14.94 -0.67 -4.58
CA GLY A 13 -14.86 -0.10 -3.24
C GLY A 13 -14.88 1.44 -3.19
N TRP A 14 -14.51 1.97 -2.03
CA TRP A 14 -14.49 3.42 -1.76
C TRP A 14 -13.60 4.22 -2.73
N LYS A 15 -12.56 3.61 -3.30
CA LYS A 15 -11.69 4.25 -4.29
C LYS A 15 -12.44 4.56 -5.57
N GLY A 16 -13.29 3.62 -6.04
CA GLY A 16 -14.15 3.84 -7.19
C GLY A 16 -15.14 4.97 -6.95
N LYS A 17 -15.77 4.98 -5.76
CA LYS A 17 -16.71 6.06 -5.36
C LYS A 17 -16.05 7.43 -5.29
N ARG A 18 -14.75 7.50 -4.97
CA ARG A 18 -13.97 8.76 -4.88
C ARG A 18 -13.29 9.17 -6.18
N GLY A 19 -13.41 8.41 -7.25
CA GLY A 19 -12.72 8.68 -8.50
C GLY A 19 -11.20 8.44 -8.47
N THR A 20 -10.71 7.63 -7.52
CA THR A 20 -9.27 7.37 -7.30
C THR A 20 -8.85 5.93 -7.60
N ALA A 21 -9.75 5.12 -8.15
CA ALA A 21 -9.40 3.77 -8.59
C ALA A 21 -8.55 3.82 -9.87
N LEU A 22 -7.56 2.93 -9.97
CA LEU A 22 -6.60 2.90 -11.07
C LEU A 22 -7.28 2.81 -12.45
N VAL A 23 -8.40 2.10 -12.55
CA VAL A 23 -9.13 1.92 -13.81
C VAL A 23 -9.79 3.21 -14.31
N GLN A 24 -10.04 4.18 -13.43
CA GLN A 24 -10.73 5.44 -13.76
C GLN A 24 -9.82 6.45 -14.48
N VAL A 25 -8.50 6.30 -14.34
CA VAL A 25 -7.52 7.10 -15.07
C VAL A 25 -6.88 6.23 -16.14
N LYS A 26 -7.13 6.55 -17.43
CA LYS A 26 -6.65 5.72 -18.56
C LYS A 26 -5.16 5.45 -18.53
N GLY A 27 -4.35 6.44 -18.17
CA GLY A 27 -2.89 6.31 -18.05
C GLY A 27 -2.49 5.33 -16.95
N ASP A 28 -3.09 5.43 -15.77
CA ASP A 28 -2.81 4.56 -14.63
C ASP A 28 -3.23 3.11 -14.91
N ALA A 29 -4.39 2.94 -15.55
CA ALA A 29 -4.89 1.63 -15.96
C ALA A 29 -3.96 0.96 -16.97
N ALA A 30 -3.50 1.69 -17.97
CA ALA A 30 -2.55 1.19 -18.98
C ALA A 30 -1.19 0.86 -18.34
N PHE A 31 -0.69 1.76 -17.48
CA PHE A 31 0.57 1.57 -16.77
C PHE A 31 0.55 0.30 -15.91
N ILE A 32 -0.46 0.14 -15.03
CA ILE A 32 -0.49 -1.00 -14.10
C ILE A 32 -0.61 -2.34 -14.84
N ARG A 33 -1.39 -2.39 -15.92
CA ARG A 33 -1.49 -3.59 -16.76
C ARG A 33 -0.14 -3.98 -17.41
N ARG A 34 0.57 -3.00 -17.95
CA ARG A 34 1.88 -3.23 -18.58
C ARG A 34 2.94 -3.58 -17.54
N ALA A 35 2.98 -2.84 -16.44
CA ALA A 35 3.98 -3.05 -15.38
C ALA A 35 3.82 -4.44 -14.73
N THR A 36 2.60 -4.83 -14.35
CA THR A 36 2.35 -6.15 -13.74
C THR A 36 2.66 -7.28 -14.70
N ARG A 37 2.36 -7.14 -15.99
CA ARG A 37 2.71 -8.15 -17.01
C ARG A 37 4.23 -8.30 -17.14
N ALA A 38 4.93 -7.20 -17.39
CA ALA A 38 6.39 -7.21 -17.57
C ALA A 38 7.13 -7.74 -16.33
N LEU A 39 6.66 -7.37 -15.14
CA LEU A 39 7.24 -7.89 -13.90
C LEU A 39 6.90 -9.38 -13.66
N ALA A 40 5.72 -9.84 -14.07
CA ALA A 40 5.32 -11.24 -13.95
C ALA A 40 6.12 -12.15 -14.89
N GLU A 41 6.43 -11.70 -16.10
CA GLU A 41 7.31 -12.41 -17.05
C GLU A 41 8.70 -12.66 -16.46
N GLY A 42 9.18 -11.76 -15.60
CA GLY A 42 10.43 -11.93 -14.84
C GLY A 42 10.28 -12.54 -13.44
N GLY A 43 9.13 -13.15 -13.11
CA GLY A 43 8.88 -13.73 -11.78
C GLY A 43 8.80 -12.70 -10.64
N ARG A 44 8.70 -11.41 -10.93
CA ARG A 44 8.76 -10.30 -9.97
C ARG A 44 7.40 -9.70 -9.59
N CYS A 45 6.31 -10.25 -10.11
CA CYS A 45 4.95 -9.83 -9.76
C CYS A 45 4.04 -11.04 -9.68
N GLN A 46 3.27 -11.11 -8.61
CA GLN A 46 2.21 -12.08 -8.40
C GLN A 46 0.91 -11.36 -8.03
N ILE A 47 -0.20 -11.82 -8.57
CA ILE A 47 -1.53 -11.33 -8.18
C ILE A 47 -2.25 -12.48 -7.49
N VAL A 48 -2.53 -12.29 -6.20
CA VAL A 48 -3.24 -13.26 -5.35
C VAL A 48 -4.70 -12.87 -5.24
N THR A 49 -5.60 -13.84 -5.25
CA THR A 49 -7.05 -13.58 -5.18
C THR A 49 -7.71 -14.54 -4.20
N LEU A 50 -8.41 -13.97 -3.21
CA LEU A 50 -9.29 -14.70 -2.31
C LEU A 50 -10.67 -14.84 -2.96
N ARG A 51 -11.23 -16.03 -2.90
CA ARG A 51 -12.55 -16.33 -3.48
C ARG A 51 -13.48 -16.92 -2.43
N ALA A 52 -14.75 -16.56 -2.52
CA ALA A 52 -15.84 -17.22 -1.83
C ALA A 52 -16.61 -18.05 -2.86
N GLY A 53 -16.29 -19.35 -2.95
CA GLY A 53 -16.74 -20.18 -4.06
C GLY A 53 -16.16 -19.68 -5.39
N ALA A 54 -17.03 -19.38 -6.35
CA ALA A 54 -16.65 -18.84 -7.66
C ALA A 54 -16.39 -17.31 -7.63
N THR A 55 -16.82 -16.59 -6.59
CA THR A 55 -16.79 -15.12 -6.52
C THR A 55 -15.45 -14.62 -5.96
N PRO A 56 -14.69 -13.78 -6.67
CA PRO A 56 -13.52 -13.12 -6.11
C PRO A 56 -13.98 -12.03 -5.13
N VAL A 57 -13.44 -12.05 -3.89
CA VAL A 57 -13.85 -11.13 -2.81
C VAL A 57 -12.71 -10.21 -2.35
N ALA A 58 -11.47 -10.58 -2.60
CA ALA A 58 -10.31 -9.72 -2.43
C ALA A 58 -9.20 -10.12 -3.40
N SER A 59 -8.39 -9.16 -3.83
CA SER A 59 -7.22 -9.43 -4.66
C SER A 59 -6.08 -8.47 -4.29
N GLY A 60 -4.85 -8.97 -4.32
CA GLY A 60 -3.66 -8.22 -3.95
C GLY A 60 -2.55 -8.37 -4.97
N ILE A 61 -1.82 -7.28 -5.23
CA ILE A 61 -0.61 -7.27 -6.03
C ILE A 61 0.59 -7.38 -5.10
N VAL A 62 1.41 -8.40 -5.33
CA VAL A 62 2.68 -8.63 -4.63
C VAL A 62 3.81 -8.48 -5.61
N LEU A 63 4.76 -7.62 -5.27
CA LEU A 63 5.99 -7.41 -6.05
C LEU A 63 7.15 -8.11 -5.33
N ARG A 64 8.13 -8.59 -6.10
CA ARG A 64 9.35 -9.20 -5.57
C ARG A 64 10.58 -8.49 -6.11
N HIS A 65 11.55 -8.29 -5.25
CA HIS A 65 12.88 -7.82 -5.61
C HIS A 65 13.91 -8.50 -4.72
N LEU A 66 14.77 -9.31 -5.31
CA LEU A 66 15.68 -10.18 -4.57
C LEU A 66 14.92 -11.03 -3.53
N SER A 67 15.35 -11.04 -2.27
CA SER A 67 14.72 -11.77 -1.18
C SER A 67 13.59 -10.98 -0.46
N ARG A 68 13.10 -9.87 -1.05
CA ARG A 68 12.04 -9.05 -0.46
C ARG A 68 10.76 -9.12 -1.26
N ALA A 69 9.64 -9.23 -0.56
CA ALA A 69 8.31 -9.08 -1.14
C ALA A 69 7.66 -7.78 -0.68
N PHE A 70 6.81 -7.20 -1.54
CA PHE A 70 6.10 -5.96 -1.29
C PHE A 70 4.62 -6.19 -1.55
N PHE A 71 3.79 -6.09 -0.53
CA PHE A 71 2.34 -6.12 -0.68
C PHE A 71 1.86 -4.75 -1.15
N PHE A 72 1.92 -4.54 -2.47
CA PHE A 72 1.84 -3.23 -3.09
C PHE A 72 0.44 -2.62 -3.06
N LYS A 73 -0.59 -3.40 -3.40
CA LYS A 73 -1.97 -2.91 -3.45
C LYS A 73 -2.97 -4.02 -3.13
N LEU A 74 -4.09 -3.61 -2.53
CA LEU A 74 -5.23 -4.46 -2.20
C LEU A 74 -6.51 -3.86 -2.78
N GLY A 75 -7.32 -4.69 -3.43
CA GLY A 75 -8.70 -4.44 -3.80
C GLY A 75 -9.62 -5.42 -3.07
N VAL A 76 -10.75 -4.95 -2.57
CA VAL A 76 -11.76 -5.77 -1.88
C VAL A 76 -13.15 -5.44 -2.36
N ASP A 77 -14.02 -6.43 -2.38
CA ASP A 77 -15.45 -6.22 -2.57
C ASP A 77 -16.09 -5.79 -1.25
N GLU A 78 -16.59 -4.56 -1.20
CA GLU A 78 -17.21 -4.00 0.00
C GLU A 78 -18.52 -4.72 0.40
N GLN A 79 -19.16 -5.43 -0.52
CA GLN A 79 -20.36 -6.24 -0.20
C GLN A 79 -20.03 -7.35 0.80
N PHE A 80 -18.79 -7.82 0.80
CA PHE A 80 -18.27 -8.82 1.74
C PHE A 80 -17.54 -8.22 2.94
N ALA A 81 -17.64 -6.91 3.20
CA ALA A 81 -16.89 -6.21 4.26
C ALA A 81 -17.06 -6.83 5.64
N LYS A 82 -18.28 -7.34 5.96
CA LYS A 82 -18.57 -8.02 7.25
C LYS A 82 -17.70 -9.25 7.51
N PHE A 83 -17.15 -9.86 6.47
CA PHE A 83 -16.25 -11.00 6.56
C PHE A 83 -14.76 -10.61 6.52
N SER A 84 -14.45 -9.31 6.44
CA SER A 84 -13.09 -8.77 6.40
C SER A 84 -12.18 -9.46 5.36
N PRO A 85 -12.55 -9.54 4.06
CA PRO A 85 -11.81 -10.32 3.07
C PRO A 85 -10.39 -9.81 2.86
N GLY A 86 -10.13 -8.51 3.07
CA GLY A 86 -8.78 -7.96 3.02
C GLY A 86 -7.87 -8.49 4.13
N VAL A 87 -8.40 -8.68 5.34
CA VAL A 87 -7.69 -9.30 6.46
C VAL A 87 -7.38 -10.76 6.15
N GLN A 88 -8.39 -11.51 5.68
CA GLN A 88 -8.22 -12.93 5.34
C GLN A 88 -7.16 -13.11 4.24
N LEU A 89 -7.24 -12.32 3.17
CA LEU A 89 -6.22 -12.36 2.11
C LEU A 89 -4.83 -12.05 2.66
N THR A 90 -4.70 -11.06 3.55
CA THR A 90 -3.42 -10.69 4.15
C THR A 90 -2.85 -11.83 5.01
N LEU A 91 -3.69 -12.53 5.77
CA LEU A 91 -3.26 -13.70 6.57
C LEU A 91 -2.81 -14.86 5.70
N GLU A 92 -3.56 -15.20 4.64
CA GLU A 92 -3.18 -16.26 3.70
C GLU A 92 -1.90 -15.90 2.94
N LEU A 93 -1.79 -14.64 2.49
CA LEU A 93 -0.56 -14.15 1.87
C LEU A 93 0.64 -14.24 2.84
N THR A 94 0.43 -13.92 4.12
CA THR A 94 1.50 -14.05 5.14
C THR A 94 1.98 -15.49 5.25
N ARG A 95 1.06 -16.46 5.33
CA ARG A 95 1.41 -17.89 5.36
C ARG A 95 2.20 -18.31 4.11
N HIS A 96 1.72 -17.89 2.94
CA HIS A 96 2.36 -18.18 1.66
C HIS A 96 3.79 -17.63 1.59
N LEU A 97 3.98 -16.36 1.96
CA LEU A 97 5.30 -15.71 1.93
C LEU A 97 6.26 -16.24 3.00
N CYS A 98 5.75 -16.61 4.18
CA CYS A 98 6.55 -17.26 5.23
C CYS A 98 7.00 -18.69 4.86
N ALA A 99 6.27 -19.36 4.00
CA ALA A 99 6.63 -20.69 3.50
C ALA A 99 7.66 -20.65 2.35
N ASP A 100 7.90 -19.48 1.75
CA ASP A 100 8.86 -19.30 0.66
C ASP A 100 10.27 -19.07 1.24
N PRO A 101 11.22 -20.02 1.09
CA PRO A 101 12.56 -19.90 1.67
C PRO A 101 13.39 -18.77 1.04
N GLU A 102 13.01 -18.29 -0.14
CA GLU A 102 13.70 -17.19 -0.82
C GLU A 102 13.29 -15.82 -0.27
N ILE A 103 12.19 -15.72 0.50
CA ILE A 103 11.70 -14.46 1.06
C ILE A 103 12.21 -14.28 2.48
N THR A 104 13.03 -13.27 2.70
CA THR A 104 13.58 -12.92 4.02
C THR A 104 12.82 -11.78 4.69
N SER A 105 12.11 -10.96 3.92
CA SER A 105 11.33 -9.84 4.47
C SER A 105 10.17 -9.45 3.57
N VAL A 106 9.12 -8.93 4.20
CA VAL A 106 7.91 -8.45 3.52
C VAL A 106 7.59 -7.04 3.98
N ASP A 107 7.35 -6.15 3.01
CA ASP A 107 6.92 -4.78 3.25
C ASP A 107 5.45 -4.62 2.82
N SER A 108 4.63 -4.08 3.68
CA SER A 108 3.21 -3.83 3.36
C SER A 108 2.99 -2.65 2.45
N THR A 109 3.99 -1.81 2.22
CA THR A 109 3.89 -0.50 1.54
C THR A 109 2.80 0.41 2.11
N ALA A 110 2.28 0.08 3.29
CA ALA A 110 1.20 0.79 3.95
C ALA A 110 1.72 2.00 4.73
N SER A 111 0.83 2.96 4.97
CA SER A 111 1.14 4.08 5.86
C SER A 111 1.43 3.60 7.29
N PRO A 112 2.21 4.34 8.09
CA PRO A 112 2.58 3.93 9.46
C PRO A 112 1.40 3.62 10.37
N ASP A 113 0.26 4.28 10.16
CA ASP A 113 -0.94 4.15 10.99
C ASP A 113 -2.05 3.34 10.29
N HIS A 114 -1.70 2.38 9.42
CA HIS A 114 -2.70 1.62 8.65
C HIS A 114 -3.52 0.68 9.54
N PRO A 115 -4.85 0.87 9.66
CA PRO A 115 -5.66 0.20 10.69
C PRO A 115 -5.79 -1.32 10.49
N MET A 116 -5.77 -1.79 9.24
CA MET A 116 -5.89 -3.21 8.93
C MET A 116 -4.56 -3.95 9.03
N ILE A 117 -3.47 -3.36 8.52
CA ILE A 117 -2.17 -4.03 8.43
C ILE A 117 -1.47 -4.06 9.80
N ASN A 118 -1.51 -2.96 10.56
CA ASN A 118 -0.75 -2.83 11.79
C ASN A 118 -1.03 -3.89 12.88
N PRO A 119 -2.27 -4.37 13.05
CA PRO A 119 -2.54 -5.48 13.97
C PRO A 119 -1.94 -6.82 13.52
N ILE A 120 -1.81 -7.02 12.20
CA ILE A 120 -1.32 -8.28 11.60
C ILE A 120 0.21 -8.26 11.54
N TRP A 121 0.79 -7.22 10.93
CA TRP A 121 2.24 -7.07 10.76
C TRP A 121 2.77 -6.00 11.71
N ARG A 122 3.36 -6.43 12.83
CA ARG A 122 3.85 -5.56 13.91
C ARG A 122 5.24 -5.00 13.65
N GLY A 123 6.01 -5.63 12.78
CA GLY A 123 7.34 -5.15 12.37
C GLY A 123 7.27 -3.75 11.77
N ARG A 124 8.36 -2.99 11.90
CA ARG A 124 8.48 -1.64 11.32
C ARG A 124 9.85 -1.48 10.67
N PHE A 125 9.83 -0.97 9.44
CA PHE A 125 11.04 -0.50 8.78
C PHE A 125 11.20 1.00 9.02
N ALA A 126 12.41 1.44 9.31
CA ALA A 126 12.74 2.85 9.27
C ALA A 126 12.79 3.31 7.81
N ILE A 127 11.89 4.23 7.44
CA ILE A 127 11.80 4.80 6.10
C ILE A 127 12.01 6.30 6.21
N GLY A 128 12.76 6.87 5.27
CA GLY A 128 13.00 8.30 5.18
C GLY A 128 12.88 8.80 3.74
N ASP A 129 12.50 10.05 3.59
CA ASP A 129 12.56 10.74 2.31
C ASP A 129 13.98 11.20 2.05
N VAL A 130 14.49 10.99 0.85
CA VAL A 130 15.81 11.43 0.41
C VAL A 130 15.64 12.47 -0.68
N LEU A 131 16.24 13.63 -0.48
CA LEU A 131 16.29 14.69 -1.48
C LEU A 131 17.62 14.61 -2.21
N VAL A 132 17.61 14.30 -3.50
CA VAL A 132 18.81 14.19 -4.32
C VAL A 132 18.93 15.42 -5.22
N PRO A 133 19.92 16.30 -5.02
CA PRO A 133 20.16 17.43 -5.91
C PRO A 133 20.67 16.93 -7.27
N LEU A 134 20.04 17.36 -8.35
CA LEU A 134 20.47 17.04 -9.72
C LEU A 134 21.60 17.97 -10.20
N ARG A 135 21.80 19.11 -9.53
CA ARG A 135 22.86 20.07 -9.80
C ARG A 135 23.63 20.36 -8.51
N ARG A 136 24.94 20.51 -8.61
CA ARG A 136 25.76 20.85 -7.46
C ARG A 136 25.43 22.27 -6.96
N ASN A 137 25.23 22.42 -5.66
CA ASN A 137 24.92 23.70 -4.99
C ASN A 137 23.63 24.40 -5.49
N ASP A 138 22.59 23.64 -5.82
CA ASP A 138 21.31 24.22 -6.21
C ASP A 138 20.59 24.81 -4.98
N PRO A 139 20.42 26.14 -4.90
CA PRO A 139 19.79 26.79 -3.75
C PRO A 139 18.31 26.43 -3.60
N LEU A 140 17.66 26.04 -4.70
CA LEU A 140 16.25 25.58 -4.69
C LEU A 140 16.10 24.29 -3.87
N VAL A 141 17.08 23.39 -3.95
CA VAL A 141 17.07 22.13 -3.17
C VAL A 141 17.17 22.43 -1.67
N ALA A 142 18.01 23.39 -1.28
CA ALA A 142 18.13 23.81 0.12
C ALA A 142 16.81 24.43 0.64
N MET A 143 16.16 25.27 -0.16
CA MET A 143 14.85 25.84 0.16
C MET A 143 13.78 24.77 0.30
N ILE A 144 13.69 23.83 -0.63
CA ILE A 144 12.74 22.71 -0.59
C ILE A 144 12.99 21.87 0.68
N HIS A 145 14.25 21.56 1.00
CA HIS A 145 14.60 20.80 2.19
C HIS A 145 14.15 21.52 3.47
N ALA A 146 14.44 22.82 3.59
CA ALA A 146 13.99 23.63 4.72
C ALA A 146 12.46 23.66 4.85
N ALA A 147 11.73 23.81 3.73
CA ALA A 147 10.27 23.80 3.70
C ALA A 147 9.69 22.44 4.12
N LEU A 148 10.31 21.34 3.68
CA LEU A 148 9.89 19.98 4.09
C LEU A 148 10.10 19.75 5.58
N ILE A 149 11.22 20.18 6.15
CA ILE A 149 11.51 20.09 7.59
C ILE A 149 10.48 20.91 8.37
N ALA A 150 10.23 22.16 7.98
CA ALA A 150 9.24 23.03 8.63
C ALA A 150 7.84 22.41 8.60
N ARG A 151 7.42 21.87 7.45
CA ARG A 151 6.14 21.16 7.30
C ARG A 151 6.05 19.93 8.20
N GLN A 152 7.12 19.12 8.30
CA GLN A 152 7.14 17.96 9.19
C GLN A 152 7.01 18.37 10.65
N PHE A 153 7.71 19.44 11.05
CA PHE A 153 7.64 19.98 12.41
C PHE A 153 6.24 20.48 12.75
N ALA A 154 5.64 21.29 11.87
CA ALA A 154 4.27 21.78 12.02
C ALA A 154 3.24 20.64 12.15
N ARG A 155 3.37 19.59 11.31
CA ARG A 155 2.51 18.40 11.40
C ARG A 155 2.67 17.64 12.72
N LYS A 156 3.91 17.47 13.21
CA LYS A 156 4.17 16.81 14.50
C LYS A 156 3.56 17.60 15.66
N THR A 157 3.70 18.91 15.64
CA THR A 157 3.14 19.80 16.66
C THR A 157 1.60 19.80 16.65
N ALA A 158 1.00 19.90 15.47
CA ALA A 158 -0.46 19.81 15.32
C ALA A 158 -1.03 18.46 15.80
N ARG A 159 -0.38 17.35 15.45
CA ARG A 159 -0.77 16.01 15.93
C ARG A 159 -0.65 15.88 17.46
N ARG A 160 0.38 16.46 18.08
CA ARG A 160 0.54 16.51 19.55
C ARG A 160 -0.59 17.31 20.19
N ALA A 161 -0.91 18.48 19.68
CA ALA A 161 -1.98 19.34 20.16
C ALA A 161 -3.35 18.63 20.12
N VAL A 162 -3.68 18.00 18.98
CA VAL A 162 -4.92 17.22 18.83
C VAL A 162 -4.98 16.05 19.81
N ARG A 163 -3.86 15.35 20.05
CA ARG A 163 -3.78 14.23 21.00
C ARG A 163 -4.02 14.70 22.44
N VAL A 164 -3.42 15.83 22.82
CA VAL A 164 -3.62 16.44 24.15
C VAL A 164 -5.08 16.88 24.32
N ALA A 165 -5.66 17.55 23.32
CA ALA A 165 -7.05 17.99 23.35
C ALA A 165 -8.06 16.82 23.46
N ARG A 166 -7.78 15.68 22.78
CA ARG A 166 -8.60 14.47 22.92
C ARG A 166 -8.51 13.86 24.32
N ASN A 167 -7.32 13.77 24.91
CA ASN A 167 -7.13 13.23 26.24
C ASN A 167 -7.76 14.10 27.35
N LEU A 168 -7.88 15.42 27.12
CA LEU A 168 -8.58 16.33 28.03
C LEU A 168 -10.12 16.21 27.95
N LYS A 169 -10.67 15.78 26.80
CA LYS A 169 -12.11 15.58 26.62
C LYS A 169 -12.59 14.19 27.12
N SER A 170 -11.69 13.27 27.37
CA SER A 170 -12.00 11.89 27.85
C SER A 170 -11.84 11.73 29.36
N ARG A 171 -11.57 12.79 30.07
CA ARG A 171 -11.61 12.92 31.54
C ARG A 171 -12.82 13.74 32.00
#